data_a5ac1e33646a11dae91276d39a24b6a4
#
_entry.id   a5ac1e33646a11dae91276d39a24b6a4
#
_cell.length_a   1.000
_cell.length_b   1.000
_cell.length_c   1.000
_cell.angle_alpha   90.00
_cell.angle_beta   90.00
_cell.angle_gamma   90.00
#
_symmetry.space_group_name_H-M   'P 1'
#
loop_
_entity.id
_entity.type
_entity.pdbx_description
1 polymer ?
#
loop_
_entity_poly.entity_id
_entity_poly.type
_entity_poly.pdbx_seq_one_letter_code
_entity_poly.pdbx_strand_id
1 'polypeptide(L)'
;MNLILERVNTVCNSVRQISKTPTTFRKLIGTTRREFKNYEIDLVLKVKKDNTLSNDSFYVAAFYDPIDDFNNETSIEVLVYHNFSLKDCFHETQITELLIQIYDAVVHELKHQQQSRKRHYETYSDHAQEPFSKYLADPDELDAYALSIAIELLRVIPLARANKYMTRMAVLSKLKHSTMLVSPNLRAYVQHFNNNPLLKKLAKKVYKHLNSLDKDQIFR
;
A
#
# COMPACT_ATOMS: atom_id res chain seq x y z
N MET A 1 -7.81 12.63 1.66
CA MET A 1 -6.70 11.74 1.30
C MET A 1 -5.35 12.36 1.66
N ASN A 2 -4.99 13.54 1.18
CA ASN A 2 -3.66 14.14 1.45
C ASN A 2 -3.28 14.19 2.93
N LEU A 3 -4.19 14.61 3.82
CA LEU A 3 -3.95 14.64 5.27
C LEU A 3 -3.64 13.24 5.85
N ILE A 4 -4.30 12.20 5.35
CA ILE A 4 -4.07 10.82 5.77
C ILE A 4 -2.69 10.34 5.34
N LEU A 5 -2.33 10.58 4.08
CA LEU A 5 -1.00 10.24 3.55
C LEU A 5 0.12 10.93 4.35
N GLU A 6 -0.05 12.22 4.64
CA GLU A 6 0.86 13.00 5.46
C GLU A 6 1.03 12.38 6.86
N ARG A 7 -0.06 11.99 7.52
CA ARG A 7 0.01 11.36 8.84
C ARG A 7 0.73 10.02 8.80
N VAL A 8 0.44 9.14 7.84
CA VAL A 8 1.13 7.85 7.70
C VAL A 8 2.61 8.06 7.36
N ASN A 9 2.92 9.01 6.48
CA ASN A 9 4.30 9.39 6.17
C ASN A 9 5.05 9.88 7.42
N THR A 10 4.41 10.72 8.23
CA THR A 10 4.99 11.21 9.49
C THR A 10 5.27 10.07 10.46
N VAL A 11 4.35 9.12 10.63
CA VAL A 11 4.57 7.92 11.45
C VAL A 11 5.79 7.14 10.97
N CYS A 12 5.86 6.82 9.68
CA CYS A 12 6.98 6.05 9.13
C CYS A 12 8.33 6.78 9.29
N ASN A 13 8.36 8.10 9.08
CA ASN A 13 9.57 8.91 9.30
C ASN A 13 9.96 8.97 10.79
N SER A 14 8.99 9.11 11.70
CA SER A 14 9.23 9.05 13.15
C SER A 14 9.83 7.72 13.57
N VAL A 15 9.25 6.60 13.11
CA VAL A 15 9.78 5.26 13.39
C VAL A 15 11.22 5.12 12.88
N ARG A 16 11.51 5.56 11.65
CA ARG A 16 12.86 5.50 11.07
C ARG A 16 13.87 6.31 11.89
N GLN A 17 13.51 7.50 12.35
CA GLN A 17 14.37 8.35 13.17
C GLN A 17 14.62 7.79 14.57
N ILE A 18 13.58 7.22 15.22
CA ILE A 18 13.67 6.64 16.56
C ILE A 18 14.42 5.31 16.55
N SER A 19 14.28 4.53 15.48
CA SER A 19 14.88 3.21 15.34
C SER A 19 16.36 3.32 14.99
N LYS A 20 17.18 3.57 16.00
CA LYS A 20 18.64 3.57 15.84
C LYS A 20 19.11 2.20 15.36
N THR A 21 19.89 2.18 14.28
CA THR A 21 20.43 0.96 13.67
C THR A 21 21.75 0.50 14.34
N PRO A 22 21.94 -0.80 14.55
CA PRO A 22 20.98 -1.89 14.35
C PRO A 22 19.89 -1.91 15.43
N THR A 23 18.66 -2.30 15.09
CA THR A 23 17.55 -2.48 16.04
C THR A 23 16.92 -3.86 15.89
N THR A 24 16.46 -4.45 17.00
CA THR A 24 15.77 -5.75 16.90
C THR A 24 14.40 -5.60 16.25
N PHE A 25 13.96 -6.62 15.52
CA PHE A 25 12.64 -6.62 14.89
C PHE A 25 11.52 -6.39 15.92
N ARG A 26 11.60 -7.04 17.10
CA ARG A 26 10.63 -6.81 18.18
C ARG A 26 10.53 -5.34 18.58
N LYS A 27 11.67 -4.67 18.73
CA LYS A 27 11.70 -3.24 19.11
C LYS A 27 11.16 -2.36 17.98
N LEU A 28 11.49 -2.68 16.74
CA LEU A 28 10.99 -1.96 15.57
C LEU A 28 9.46 -2.02 15.49
N ILE A 29 8.88 -3.22 15.60
CA ILE A 29 7.41 -3.40 15.61
C ILE A 29 6.76 -2.68 16.80
N GLY A 30 7.36 -2.78 18.00
CA GLY A 30 6.86 -2.07 19.18
C GLY A 30 6.87 -0.55 18.99
N THR A 31 7.94 0.00 18.41
CA THR A 31 8.03 1.42 18.07
C THR A 31 6.96 1.80 17.04
N THR A 32 6.79 1.02 15.98
CA THR A 32 5.80 1.26 14.93
C THR A 32 4.37 1.31 15.49
N ARG A 33 4.00 0.34 16.35
CA ARG A 33 2.69 0.34 17.04
C ARG A 33 2.46 1.60 17.87
N ARG A 34 3.47 2.00 18.63
CA ARG A 34 3.40 3.19 19.48
C ARG A 34 3.22 4.45 18.63
N GLU A 35 3.96 4.59 17.55
CA GLU A 35 3.87 5.77 16.69
C GLU A 35 2.51 5.85 15.98
N PHE A 36 1.95 4.74 15.48
CA PHE A 36 0.58 4.75 14.95
C PHE A 36 -0.43 5.25 15.99
N LYS A 37 -0.32 4.78 17.24
CA LYS A 37 -1.17 5.25 18.34
C LYS A 37 -0.96 6.74 18.66
N ASN A 38 0.29 7.20 18.71
CA ASN A 38 0.64 8.61 18.99
C ASN A 38 0.07 9.57 17.94
N TYR A 39 -0.01 9.14 16.68
CA TYR A 39 -0.57 9.92 15.59
C TYR A 39 -2.06 9.62 15.33
N GLU A 40 -2.73 8.92 16.26
CA GLU A 40 -4.16 8.62 16.22
C GLU A 40 -4.59 7.94 14.90
N ILE A 41 -3.74 7.06 14.36
CA ILE A 41 -4.12 6.17 13.26
C ILE A 41 -4.56 4.86 13.90
N ASP A 42 -5.87 4.63 13.84
CA ASP A 42 -6.49 3.46 14.45
C ASP A 42 -6.30 2.23 13.57
N LEU A 43 -5.36 1.38 13.98
CA LEU A 43 -5.07 0.09 13.34
C LEU A 43 -4.44 -0.89 14.33
N VAL A 44 -4.58 -2.18 14.04
CA VAL A 44 -3.89 -3.25 14.75
C VAL A 44 -2.73 -3.77 13.90
N LEU A 45 -1.50 -3.66 14.40
CA LEU A 45 -0.31 -4.24 13.77
C LEU A 45 0.05 -5.56 14.46
N LYS A 46 -0.04 -6.67 13.74
CA LYS A 46 0.32 -8.01 14.19
C LYS A 46 1.55 -8.54 13.46
N VAL A 47 2.24 -9.50 14.06
CA VAL A 47 3.34 -10.24 13.42
C VAL A 47 3.04 -11.73 13.42
N LYS A 48 3.34 -12.40 12.33
CA LYS A 48 3.08 -13.83 12.16
C LYS A 48 4.29 -14.51 11.52
N LYS A 49 4.78 -15.56 12.17
CA LYS A 49 5.84 -16.37 11.57
C LYS A 49 5.28 -17.18 10.41
N ASP A 50 5.96 -17.13 9.27
CA ASP A 50 5.64 -17.90 8.08
C ASP A 50 6.89 -18.66 7.60
N ASN A 51 6.92 -19.96 7.88
CA ASN A 51 8.05 -20.83 7.54
C ASN A 51 8.13 -21.17 6.03
N THR A 52 7.16 -20.76 5.23
CA THR A 52 7.20 -20.93 3.77
C THR A 52 8.02 -19.85 3.07
N LEU A 53 8.27 -18.73 3.77
CA LEU A 53 9.15 -17.68 3.28
C LEU A 53 10.60 -18.13 3.29
N SER A 54 11.39 -17.59 2.38
CA SER A 54 12.85 -17.73 2.45
C SER A 54 13.39 -17.11 3.74
N ASN A 55 14.57 -17.60 4.19
CA ASN A 55 15.21 -17.04 5.37
C ASN A 55 15.42 -15.52 5.20
N ASP A 56 15.25 -14.79 6.29
CA ASP A 56 15.41 -13.33 6.35
C ASP A 56 14.43 -12.55 5.48
N SER A 57 13.35 -13.18 5.02
CA SER A 57 12.30 -12.54 4.24
C SER A 57 11.10 -12.14 5.09
N PHE A 58 10.42 -11.09 4.65
CA PHE A 58 9.15 -10.64 5.19
C PHE A 58 8.25 -10.07 4.08
N TYR A 59 6.95 -10.04 4.35
CA TYR A 59 6.00 -9.24 3.57
C TYR A 59 4.89 -8.71 4.47
N VAL A 60 4.24 -7.66 4.03
CA VAL A 60 3.14 -7.01 4.75
C VAL A 60 1.85 -7.19 3.97
N ALA A 61 0.81 -7.63 4.68
CA ALA A 61 -0.57 -7.59 4.20
C ALA A 61 -1.40 -6.70 5.14
N ALA A 62 -2.46 -6.12 4.64
CA ALA A 62 -3.42 -5.41 5.47
C ALA A 62 -4.84 -5.72 5.02
N PHE A 63 -5.80 -5.45 5.90
CA PHE A 63 -7.21 -5.73 5.68
C PHE A 63 -8.03 -4.63 6.34
N TYR A 64 -9.06 -4.18 5.66
CA TYR A 64 -10.06 -3.27 6.18
C TYR A 64 -11.38 -4.00 6.35
N ASP A 65 -11.99 -3.90 7.54
CA ASP A 65 -13.32 -4.41 7.82
C ASP A 65 -14.33 -3.25 7.92
N PRO A 66 -15.29 -3.14 6.99
CA PRO A 66 -16.28 -2.07 7.01
C PRO A 66 -17.31 -2.24 8.13
N ILE A 67 -17.52 -3.44 8.67
CA ILE A 67 -18.46 -3.70 9.77
C ILE A 67 -17.87 -3.16 11.06
N ASP A 68 -16.60 -3.44 11.33
CA ASP A 68 -15.87 -2.89 12.48
C ASP A 68 -15.84 -1.36 12.41
N ASP A 69 -15.57 -0.78 11.23
CA ASP A 69 -15.57 0.68 11.03
C ASP A 69 -16.97 1.29 11.29
N PHE A 70 -18.04 0.64 10.83
CA PHE A 70 -19.41 1.06 11.10
C PHE A 70 -19.74 1.04 12.60
N ASN A 71 -19.22 0.07 13.31
CA ASN A 71 -19.38 -0.09 14.76
C ASN A 71 -18.44 0.81 15.59
N ASN A 72 -17.61 1.63 14.96
CA ASN A 72 -16.53 2.42 15.57
C ASN A 72 -15.50 1.56 16.32
N GLU A 73 -15.24 0.35 15.82
CA GLU A 73 -14.17 -0.53 16.26
C GLU A 73 -12.95 -0.38 15.36
N THR A 74 -11.79 -0.91 15.79
CA THR A 74 -10.58 -0.86 14.98
C THR A 74 -10.73 -1.73 13.74
N SER A 75 -10.85 -1.09 12.58
CA SER A 75 -11.23 -1.70 11.31
C SER A 75 -10.08 -2.05 10.38
N ILE A 76 -8.85 -1.62 10.70
CA ILE A 76 -7.67 -1.92 9.88
C ILE A 76 -6.73 -2.84 10.65
N GLU A 77 -6.46 -4.01 10.07
CA GLU A 77 -5.46 -4.94 10.57
C GLU A 77 -4.27 -5.00 9.60
N VAL A 78 -3.06 -4.82 10.14
CA VAL A 78 -1.80 -4.95 9.39
C VAL A 78 -1.06 -6.19 9.91
N LEU A 79 -0.72 -7.11 9.01
CA LEU A 79 0.00 -8.35 9.29
C LEU A 79 1.39 -8.31 8.68
N VAL A 80 2.42 -8.41 9.51
CA VAL A 80 3.80 -8.61 9.05
C VAL A 80 4.14 -10.08 9.14
N TYR A 81 4.22 -10.74 8.00
CA TYR A 81 4.69 -12.13 7.90
C TYR A 81 6.20 -12.15 7.79
N HIS A 82 6.85 -13.07 8.51
CA HIS A 82 8.31 -13.13 8.55
C HIS A 82 8.82 -14.56 8.79
N ASN A 83 10.06 -14.83 8.35
CA ASN A 83 10.76 -16.09 8.63
C ASN A 83 12.15 -15.83 9.25
N PHE A 84 12.18 -15.13 10.37
CA PHE A 84 13.39 -14.86 11.16
C PHE A 84 13.04 -14.76 12.65
N SER A 85 14.04 -14.59 13.50
CA SER A 85 13.83 -14.41 14.94
C SER A 85 13.40 -12.99 15.28
N LEU A 86 12.52 -12.83 16.25
CA LEU A 86 12.16 -11.51 16.77
C LEU A 86 13.35 -10.75 17.41
N LYS A 87 14.46 -11.46 17.68
CA LYS A 87 15.70 -10.89 18.22
C LYS A 87 16.68 -10.47 17.12
N ASP A 88 16.43 -10.88 15.86
CA ASP A 88 17.30 -10.51 14.75
C ASP A 88 17.32 -9.01 14.56
N CYS A 89 18.49 -8.50 14.24
CA CYS A 89 18.74 -7.07 14.09
C CYS A 89 18.49 -6.64 12.65
N PHE A 90 17.75 -5.57 12.51
CA PHE A 90 17.48 -4.89 11.24
C PHE A 90 18.44 -3.70 11.07
N HIS A 91 18.99 -3.58 9.88
CA HIS A 91 19.74 -2.44 9.42
C HIS A 91 18.85 -1.44 8.69
N GLU A 92 19.34 -0.25 8.43
CA GLU A 92 18.59 0.86 7.87
C GLU A 92 17.80 0.50 6.59
N THR A 93 18.41 -0.27 5.69
CA THR A 93 17.77 -0.71 4.45
C THR A 93 16.55 -1.59 4.71
N GLN A 94 16.67 -2.57 5.62
CA GLN A 94 15.58 -3.47 5.98
C GLN A 94 14.47 -2.74 6.73
N ILE A 95 14.82 -1.77 7.60
CA ILE A 95 13.86 -0.91 8.29
C ILE A 95 13.07 -0.10 7.26
N THR A 96 13.76 0.54 6.34
CA THR A 96 13.13 1.35 5.29
C THR A 96 12.21 0.51 4.41
N GLU A 97 12.65 -0.69 4.01
CA GLU A 97 11.83 -1.61 3.21
C GLU A 97 10.55 -2.04 3.96
N LEU A 98 10.67 -2.42 5.23
CA LEU A 98 9.52 -2.78 6.05
C LEU A 98 8.54 -1.60 6.20
N LEU A 99 9.04 -0.41 6.45
CA LEU A 99 8.22 0.79 6.59
C LEU A 99 7.55 1.19 5.27
N ILE A 100 8.20 0.99 4.13
CA ILE A 100 7.58 1.19 2.81
C ILE A 100 6.40 0.23 2.62
N GLN A 101 6.59 -1.06 2.93
CA GLN A 101 5.51 -2.05 2.80
C GLN A 101 4.35 -1.74 3.77
N ILE A 102 4.64 -1.35 5.01
CA ILE A 102 3.60 -0.94 5.98
C ILE A 102 2.87 0.31 5.49
N TYR A 103 3.61 1.33 5.01
CA TYR A 103 3.01 2.54 4.46
C TYR A 103 2.05 2.22 3.31
N ASP A 104 2.50 1.41 2.35
CA ASP A 104 1.71 1.06 1.17
C ASP A 104 0.44 0.27 1.54
N ALA A 105 0.56 -0.71 2.43
CA ALA A 105 -0.55 -1.49 2.91
C ALA A 105 -1.57 -0.63 3.67
N VAL A 106 -1.11 0.20 4.62
CA VAL A 106 -2.00 1.08 5.39
C VAL A 106 -2.72 2.10 4.51
N VAL A 107 -2.00 2.71 3.56
CA VAL A 107 -2.62 3.69 2.63
C VAL A 107 -3.67 3.03 1.75
N HIS A 108 -3.46 1.79 1.32
CA HIS A 108 -4.42 1.02 0.54
C HIS A 108 -5.73 0.81 1.34
N GLU A 109 -5.64 0.34 2.58
CA GLU A 109 -6.81 0.09 3.43
C GLU A 109 -7.52 1.38 3.86
N LEU A 110 -6.78 2.45 4.14
CA LEU A 110 -7.37 3.77 4.41
C LEU A 110 -8.12 4.32 3.18
N LYS A 111 -7.73 3.92 1.98
CA LYS A 111 -8.48 4.23 0.77
C LYS A 111 -9.81 3.49 0.74
N HIS A 112 -9.84 2.20 1.09
CA HIS A 112 -11.08 1.42 1.23
C HIS A 112 -11.99 1.98 2.32
N GLN A 113 -11.44 2.35 3.47
CA GLN A 113 -12.19 3.01 4.53
C GLN A 113 -12.86 4.30 4.03
N GLN A 114 -12.14 5.14 3.29
CA GLN A 114 -12.70 6.36 2.71
C GLN A 114 -13.82 6.06 1.70
N GLN A 115 -13.67 5.01 0.89
CA GLN A 115 -14.67 4.60 -0.10
C GLN A 115 -15.94 4.10 0.59
N SER A 116 -15.79 3.26 1.61
CA SER A 116 -16.88 2.68 2.40
C SER A 116 -17.68 3.78 3.13
N ARG A 117 -17.01 4.66 3.86
CA ARG A 117 -17.63 5.79 4.56
C ARG A 117 -18.39 6.74 3.60
N LYS A 118 -17.84 6.98 2.41
CA LYS A 118 -18.48 7.83 1.39
C LYS A 118 -19.79 7.23 0.88
N ARG A 119 -19.94 5.91 0.91
CA ARG A 119 -21.16 5.19 0.52
C ARG A 119 -22.04 4.81 1.71
N HIS A 120 -21.80 5.36 2.88
CA HIS A 120 -22.51 5.00 4.10
C HIS A 120 -22.52 3.50 4.38
N TYR A 121 -21.39 2.83 4.06
CA TYR A 121 -21.19 1.37 4.21
C TYR A 121 -22.16 0.50 3.36
N GLU A 122 -22.88 1.11 2.43
CA GLU A 122 -23.68 0.37 1.46
C GLU A 122 -22.78 -0.36 0.46
N THR A 123 -23.14 -1.57 0.11
CA THR A 123 -22.49 -2.39 -0.94
C THR A 123 -20.99 -2.63 -0.74
N TYR A 124 -20.63 -3.31 0.33
CA TYR A 124 -19.36 -4.02 0.39
C TYR A 124 -19.54 -5.41 -0.22
N SER A 125 -18.85 -5.70 -1.31
CA SER A 125 -18.83 -7.06 -1.88
C SER A 125 -17.73 -7.85 -1.18
N ASP A 126 -18.12 -8.94 -0.52
CA ASP A 126 -17.16 -9.93 -0.05
C ASP A 126 -16.58 -10.67 -1.26
N HIS A 127 -15.35 -10.34 -1.63
CA HIS A 127 -14.63 -10.95 -2.75
C HIS A 127 -13.89 -12.24 -2.39
N ALA A 128 -14.02 -12.74 -1.15
CA ALA A 128 -13.24 -13.86 -0.63
C ALA A 128 -13.37 -15.16 -1.44
N GLN A 129 -14.43 -15.31 -2.24
CA GLN A 129 -14.69 -16.48 -3.10
C GLN A 129 -14.57 -16.18 -4.61
N GLU A 130 -14.21 -14.96 -5.00
CA GLU A 130 -14.15 -14.57 -6.41
C GLU A 130 -12.77 -14.85 -7.04
N PRO A 131 -12.72 -15.14 -8.37
CA PRO A 131 -11.45 -15.21 -9.07
C PRO A 131 -10.66 -13.89 -8.92
N PHE A 132 -9.35 -13.98 -8.72
CA PHE A 132 -8.47 -12.82 -8.50
C PHE A 132 -8.60 -11.74 -9.58
N SER A 133 -8.86 -12.13 -10.83
CA SER A 133 -9.13 -11.17 -11.92
C SER A 133 -10.40 -10.35 -11.71
N LYS A 134 -11.42 -10.94 -11.07
CA LYS A 134 -12.69 -10.26 -10.79
C LYS A 134 -12.52 -9.28 -9.63
N TYR A 135 -11.81 -9.71 -8.58
CA TYR A 135 -11.37 -8.85 -7.49
C TYR A 135 -10.63 -7.62 -8.01
N LEU A 136 -9.57 -7.78 -8.80
CA LEU A 136 -8.82 -6.66 -9.38
C LEU A 136 -9.65 -5.75 -10.31
N ALA A 137 -10.77 -6.25 -10.85
CA ALA A 137 -11.66 -5.48 -11.72
C ALA A 137 -12.73 -4.69 -10.96
N ASP A 138 -12.89 -4.93 -9.66
CA ASP A 138 -13.79 -4.17 -8.81
C ASP A 138 -13.46 -2.68 -8.85
N PRO A 139 -14.45 -1.77 -8.95
CA PRO A 139 -14.20 -0.34 -9.05
C PRO A 139 -13.44 0.27 -7.86
N ASP A 140 -13.59 -0.29 -6.65
CA ASP A 140 -12.92 0.19 -5.45
C ASP A 140 -11.48 -0.29 -5.39
N GLU A 141 -11.28 -1.58 -5.66
CA GLU A 141 -9.95 -2.15 -5.78
C GLU A 141 -9.15 -1.46 -6.89
N LEU A 142 -9.77 -1.22 -8.03
CA LEU A 142 -9.15 -0.50 -9.14
C LEU A 142 -8.72 0.92 -8.75
N ASP A 143 -9.47 1.61 -7.87
CA ASP A 143 -9.12 2.96 -7.41
C ASP A 143 -8.06 2.94 -6.30
N ALA A 144 -8.12 1.96 -5.39
CA ALA A 144 -7.13 1.76 -4.34
C ALA A 144 -5.77 1.37 -4.94
N TYR A 145 -5.73 0.41 -5.85
CA TYR A 145 -4.50 0.06 -6.57
C TYR A 145 -4.00 1.18 -7.46
N ALA A 146 -4.87 1.99 -8.08
CA ALA A 146 -4.44 3.15 -8.84
C ALA A 146 -3.71 4.18 -7.96
N LEU A 147 -4.14 4.38 -6.72
CA LEU A 147 -3.44 5.20 -5.74
C LEU A 147 -2.07 4.59 -5.38
N SER A 148 -2.03 3.30 -5.06
CA SER A 148 -0.79 2.57 -4.75
C SER A 148 0.23 2.67 -5.90
N ILE A 149 -0.20 2.46 -7.14
CA ILE A 149 0.64 2.60 -8.34
C ILE A 149 1.18 4.04 -8.49
N ALA A 150 0.34 5.05 -8.24
CA ALA A 150 0.77 6.44 -8.31
C ALA A 150 1.87 6.74 -7.28
N ILE A 151 1.73 6.25 -6.06
CA ILE A 151 2.72 6.35 -4.99
C ILE A 151 4.02 5.65 -5.38
N GLU A 152 3.97 4.38 -5.81
CA GLU A 152 5.13 3.61 -6.26
C GLU A 152 5.90 4.32 -7.38
N LEU A 153 5.19 4.86 -8.37
CA LEU A 153 5.80 5.61 -9.47
C LEU A 153 6.49 6.88 -8.96
N LEU A 154 5.84 7.67 -8.11
CA LEU A 154 6.38 8.94 -7.61
C LEU A 154 7.59 8.76 -6.67
N ARG A 155 7.75 7.57 -6.06
CA ARG A 155 8.98 7.26 -5.32
C ARG A 155 10.21 7.19 -6.21
N VAL A 156 10.06 6.71 -7.42
CA VAL A 156 11.19 6.30 -8.28
C VAL A 156 11.40 7.23 -9.47
N ILE A 157 10.32 7.79 -10.04
CA ILE A 157 10.41 8.60 -11.25
C ILE A 157 9.74 9.98 -11.09
N PRO A 158 10.20 11.00 -11.81
CA PRO A 158 9.58 12.33 -11.81
C PRO A 158 8.13 12.28 -12.32
N LEU A 159 7.27 13.15 -11.76
CA LEU A 159 5.85 13.27 -12.12
C LEU A 159 5.61 13.38 -13.64
N ALA A 160 6.39 14.24 -14.34
CA ALA A 160 6.27 14.40 -15.78
C ALA A 160 6.50 13.08 -16.55
N ARG A 161 7.42 12.24 -16.06
CA ARG A 161 7.69 10.93 -16.65
C ARG A 161 6.58 9.93 -16.34
N ALA A 162 6.09 9.91 -15.10
CA ALA A 162 4.96 9.08 -14.69
C ALA A 162 3.71 9.40 -15.52
N ASN A 163 3.37 10.68 -15.67
CA ASN A 163 2.25 11.14 -16.47
C ASN A 163 2.38 10.71 -17.94
N LYS A 164 3.57 10.84 -18.55
CA LYS A 164 3.81 10.39 -19.92
C LYS A 164 3.57 8.89 -20.10
N TYR A 165 3.92 8.09 -19.09
CA TYR A 165 3.66 6.64 -19.12
C TYR A 165 2.18 6.33 -19.04
N MET A 166 1.46 6.96 -18.11
CA MET A 166 0.03 6.71 -17.93
C MET A 166 -0.78 7.17 -19.13
N THR A 167 -0.44 8.30 -19.73
CA THR A 167 -1.08 8.76 -20.97
C THR A 167 -0.89 7.76 -22.12
N ARG A 168 0.32 7.25 -22.29
CA ARG A 168 0.59 6.22 -23.32
C ARG A 168 -0.17 4.93 -23.08
N MET A 169 -0.22 4.47 -21.82
CA MET A 169 -0.98 3.28 -21.44
C MET A 169 -2.48 3.46 -21.70
N ALA A 170 -3.03 4.63 -21.37
CA ALA A 170 -4.45 4.93 -21.62
C ALA A 170 -4.82 4.92 -23.11
N VAL A 171 -3.88 5.29 -23.99
CA VAL A 171 -4.09 5.31 -25.45
C VAL A 171 -3.83 3.94 -26.06
N LEU A 172 -2.68 3.35 -25.77
CA LEU A 172 -2.15 2.19 -26.50
C LEU A 172 -2.50 0.85 -25.86
N SER A 173 -3.00 0.83 -24.61
CA SER A 173 -3.15 -0.37 -23.78
C SER A 173 -1.86 -1.21 -23.70
N LYS A 174 -0.72 -0.63 -23.98
CA LYS A 174 0.60 -1.28 -23.99
C LYS A 174 1.60 -0.46 -23.21
N LEU A 175 2.34 -1.10 -22.32
CA LEU A 175 3.50 -0.55 -21.65
C LEU A 175 4.77 -1.22 -22.16
N LYS A 176 5.81 -0.42 -22.42
CA LYS A 176 7.15 -0.97 -22.59
C LYS A 176 7.68 -1.46 -21.23
N HIS A 177 8.39 -2.58 -21.22
CA HIS A 177 8.86 -3.31 -20.04
C HIS A 177 9.52 -2.48 -18.92
N SER A 178 10.16 -1.36 -19.24
CA SER A 178 10.92 -0.57 -18.25
C SER A 178 10.07 0.09 -17.14
N THR A 179 8.79 0.37 -17.38
CA THR A 179 7.91 0.99 -16.37
C THR A 179 7.31 -0.02 -15.42
N MET A 180 7.18 -1.26 -15.87
CA MET A 180 6.65 -2.36 -15.08
C MET A 180 7.58 -2.75 -13.93
N LEU A 181 8.89 -2.43 -14.06
CA LEU A 181 9.90 -2.78 -13.06
C LEU A 181 9.81 -1.92 -11.79
N VAL A 182 9.32 -0.67 -11.90
CA VAL A 182 9.29 0.26 -10.77
C VAL A 182 7.98 0.27 -9.98
N SER A 183 6.93 -0.39 -10.49
CA SER A 183 5.64 -0.52 -9.80
C SER A 183 5.19 -1.98 -9.83
N PRO A 184 5.34 -2.71 -8.70
CA PRO A 184 4.85 -4.09 -8.57
C PRO A 184 3.37 -4.24 -8.86
N ASN A 185 2.54 -3.31 -8.35
CA ASN A 185 1.10 -3.33 -8.55
C ASN A 185 0.73 -3.14 -10.03
N LEU A 186 1.38 -2.20 -10.72
CA LEU A 186 1.15 -2.02 -12.16
C LEU A 186 1.56 -3.27 -12.95
N ARG A 187 2.66 -3.92 -12.56
CA ARG A 187 3.08 -5.18 -13.17
C ARG A 187 2.02 -6.26 -13.04
N ALA A 188 1.46 -6.44 -11.84
CA ALA A 188 0.40 -7.40 -11.59
C ALA A 188 -0.81 -7.16 -12.50
N TYR A 189 -1.29 -5.92 -12.61
CA TYR A 189 -2.40 -5.58 -13.50
C TYR A 189 -2.09 -5.86 -14.98
N VAL A 190 -0.92 -5.50 -15.46
CA VAL A 190 -0.55 -5.75 -16.87
C VAL A 190 -0.42 -7.23 -17.17
N GLN A 191 0.09 -8.04 -16.22
CA GLN A 191 0.17 -9.50 -16.39
C GLN A 191 -1.21 -10.15 -16.44
N HIS A 192 -2.17 -9.71 -15.61
CA HIS A 192 -3.51 -10.27 -15.56
C HIS A 192 -4.42 -9.82 -16.71
N PHE A 193 -4.30 -8.57 -17.15
CA PHE A 193 -5.29 -7.96 -18.04
C PHE A 193 -4.78 -7.63 -19.43
N ASN A 194 -3.67 -8.13 -19.84
CA ASN A 194 -2.99 -7.91 -21.13
C ASN A 194 -3.92 -7.34 -22.26
N ASN A 195 -3.79 -6.04 -22.59
CA ASN A 195 -4.61 -5.30 -23.58
C ASN A 195 -6.13 -5.14 -23.27
N ASN A 196 -6.57 -5.34 -22.04
CA ASN A 196 -7.96 -5.18 -21.64
C ASN A 196 -8.34 -3.68 -21.50
N PRO A 197 -9.59 -3.28 -21.83
CA PRO A 197 -10.12 -1.94 -21.53
C PRO A 197 -9.94 -1.48 -20.06
N LEU A 198 -9.86 -2.45 -19.13
CA LEU A 198 -9.59 -2.19 -17.72
C LEU A 198 -8.25 -1.46 -17.50
N LEU A 199 -7.20 -1.82 -18.25
CA LEU A 199 -5.90 -1.12 -18.17
C LEU A 199 -6.00 0.36 -18.56
N LYS A 200 -6.91 0.71 -19.48
CA LYS A 200 -7.18 2.12 -19.82
C LYS A 200 -7.87 2.84 -18.67
N LYS A 201 -8.82 2.18 -17.99
CA LYS A 201 -9.50 2.73 -16.81
C LYS A 201 -8.49 2.94 -15.67
N LEU A 202 -7.67 1.92 -15.40
CA LEU A 202 -6.58 1.99 -14.41
C LEU A 202 -5.65 3.16 -14.70
N ALA A 203 -5.12 3.27 -15.93
CA ALA A 203 -4.21 4.33 -16.32
C ALA A 203 -4.80 5.73 -16.11
N LYS A 204 -6.09 5.93 -16.41
CA LYS A 204 -6.79 7.20 -16.15
C LYS A 204 -6.91 7.52 -14.66
N LYS A 205 -7.19 6.51 -13.81
CA LYS A 205 -7.24 6.68 -12.37
C LYS A 205 -5.85 6.99 -11.79
N VAL A 206 -4.82 6.25 -12.21
CA VAL A 206 -3.42 6.52 -11.81
C VAL A 206 -3.00 7.93 -12.20
N TYR A 207 -3.29 8.36 -13.43
CA TYR A 207 -3.01 9.73 -13.89
C TYR A 207 -3.70 10.78 -13.00
N LYS A 208 -4.95 10.54 -12.61
CA LYS A 208 -5.68 11.44 -11.70
C LYS A 208 -4.99 11.52 -10.32
N HIS A 209 -4.60 10.37 -9.75
CA HIS A 209 -3.88 10.34 -8.47
C HIS A 209 -2.50 11.01 -8.56
N LEU A 210 -1.72 10.75 -9.61
CA LEU A 210 -0.42 11.40 -9.84
C LEU A 210 -0.50 12.92 -9.76
N ASN A 211 -1.57 13.52 -10.29
CA ASN A 211 -1.75 14.97 -10.33
C ASN A 211 -2.43 15.55 -9.08
N SER A 212 -2.90 14.69 -8.17
CA SER A 212 -3.49 15.10 -6.88
C SER A 212 -2.57 14.88 -5.68
N LEU A 213 -1.49 14.10 -5.86
CA LEU A 213 -0.55 13.76 -4.78
C LEU A 213 0.57 14.79 -4.69
N ASP A 214 0.90 15.15 -3.45
CA ASP A 214 2.13 15.86 -3.15
C ASP A 214 3.24 14.84 -2.86
N LYS A 215 4.39 15.04 -3.50
CA LYS A 215 5.57 14.17 -3.34
C LYS A 215 6.09 14.12 -1.90
N ASP A 216 5.93 15.21 -1.17
CA ASP A 216 6.43 15.33 0.20
C ASP A 216 5.57 14.55 1.21
N GLN A 217 4.38 14.11 0.78
CA GLN A 217 3.49 13.26 1.56
C GLN A 217 3.77 11.75 1.38
N ILE A 218 4.68 11.39 0.48
CA ILE A 218 4.99 9.99 0.16
C ILE A 218 6.23 9.55 0.92
N PHE A 219 6.11 8.50 1.74
CA PHE A 219 7.23 7.87 2.42
C PHE A 219 8.19 7.21 1.41
N ARG A 220 9.52 7.44 1.61
CA ARG A 220 10.60 6.97 0.72
C ARG A 220 11.71 6.30 1.50
#